data_f28a1453260bb987764dc20f4ab11328
#
_entry.id   f28a1453260bb987764dc20f4ab11328
#
_cell.length_a   1.000
_cell.length_b   1.000
_cell.length_c   1.000
_cell.angle_alpha   90.00
_cell.angle_beta   90.00
_cell.angle_gamma   90.00
#
_symmetry.space_group_name_H-M   'P 1'
#
loop_
_entity.id
_entity.type
_entity.pdbx_description
1 polymer ?
#
loop_
_entity_poly.entity_id
_entity_poly.type
_entity_poly.pdbx_seq_one_letter_code
_entity_poly.pdbx_strand_id
1 'polypeptide(L)'
;LLNFKFLVNMLHKRSAIIAVFVLTFTCILHPINSFGNPSFAGDIETRLLEIQKSAITQPNLLETLLLVSKHWKPSMDLSLLKEEMEKLTLAARKKLKEQDKPEDIIRVLRTVIHDEMGYGYTDQVDERGVPINPDELFLHGLLNTRKGYCMNLSLIYLILGQKLGLPLSGVPLPNHFFVRYEKEDIRINIETTERGVSYQDSFYQRRFGASEKITNAYFMKNLDARQTLGAYFSNVGMVYYQNQKPERAIFYLSLSTSINPQSIDAQNNLANIYSEQNKPQLAIKHYNLALKADPENTSTLFNLGLIFMETGNSTQAINAFLQVAQMDSGF
;
A
#
# COMPACT_ATOMS: atom_id res chain seq x y z
N LEU A 1 13.98 -32.77 -22.02
CA LEU A 1 15.04 -31.98 -22.66
C LEU A 1 14.54 -30.73 -23.42
N LEU A 2 13.22 -30.62 -23.66
CA LEU A 2 12.63 -29.44 -24.34
C LEU A 2 12.42 -28.24 -23.37
N ASN A 3 12.30 -28.48 -22.09
CA ASN A 3 11.95 -27.41 -21.09
C ASN A 3 13.13 -26.55 -20.64
N PHE A 4 14.38 -27.04 -20.79
CA PHE A 4 15.55 -26.28 -20.33
C PHE A 4 15.86 -25.06 -21.21
N LYS A 5 15.67 -25.17 -22.54
CA LYS A 5 15.83 -24.02 -23.47
C LYS A 5 14.78 -22.93 -23.27
N PHE A 6 13.57 -23.33 -22.87
CA PHE A 6 12.49 -22.38 -22.57
C PHE A 6 12.76 -21.60 -21.27
N LEU A 7 13.22 -22.30 -20.23
CA LEU A 7 13.63 -21.66 -18.96
C LEU A 7 14.77 -20.69 -19.16
N VAL A 8 15.80 -21.07 -19.97
CA VAL A 8 16.94 -20.21 -20.30
C VAL A 8 16.51 -19.00 -21.12
N ASN A 9 15.58 -19.13 -22.06
CA ASN A 9 15.07 -18.00 -22.84
C ASN A 9 14.18 -17.05 -22.01
N MET A 10 13.42 -17.57 -21.03
CA MET A 10 12.63 -16.76 -20.12
C MET A 10 13.54 -15.98 -19.16
N LEU A 11 14.59 -16.62 -18.67
CA LEU A 11 15.64 -15.98 -17.87
C LEU A 11 16.39 -14.89 -18.66
N HIS A 12 16.70 -15.13 -19.95
CA HIS A 12 17.37 -14.14 -20.81
C HIS A 12 16.48 -12.91 -21.13
N LYS A 13 15.19 -13.10 -21.35
CA LYS A 13 14.27 -11.97 -21.62
C LYS A 13 14.02 -11.08 -20.39
N ARG A 14 14.12 -11.63 -19.19
CA ARG A 14 14.00 -10.84 -17.94
C ARG A 14 15.36 -10.41 -17.35
N SER A 15 16.46 -11.07 -17.68
CA SER A 15 17.82 -10.61 -17.35
C SER A 15 18.16 -9.25 -17.98
N ALA A 16 17.50 -8.87 -19.07
CA ALA A 16 17.63 -7.51 -19.61
C ALA A 16 17.05 -6.43 -18.67
N ILE A 17 16.15 -6.81 -17.76
CA ILE A 17 15.59 -5.91 -16.73
C ILE A 17 16.44 -5.95 -15.44
N ILE A 18 17.14 -7.07 -15.18
CA ILE A 18 18.01 -7.24 -14.01
C ILE A 18 19.45 -6.78 -14.27
N ALA A 19 19.92 -6.85 -15.53
CA ALA A 19 21.30 -6.48 -15.91
C ALA A 19 21.62 -4.98 -15.84
N VAL A 20 20.64 -4.11 -15.55
CA VAL A 20 20.88 -2.67 -15.33
C VAL A 20 21.33 -2.37 -13.88
N PHE A 21 21.34 -3.34 -12.98
CA PHE A 21 21.65 -3.14 -11.56
C PHE A 21 23.03 -3.63 -11.09
N VAL A 22 23.92 -4.06 -12.00
CA VAL A 22 25.31 -4.38 -11.64
C VAL A 22 26.25 -3.46 -12.40
N LEU A 23 26.33 -2.21 -12.00
CA LEU A 23 27.42 -1.30 -12.33
C LEU A 23 27.91 -0.59 -11.08
N THR A 24 29.02 -1.11 -10.57
CA THR A 24 30.10 -0.45 -9.83
C THR A 24 29.73 0.72 -8.92
N PHE A 25 29.57 0.44 -7.63
CA PHE A 25 29.64 1.45 -6.56
C PHE A 25 31.06 1.48 -6.00
N THR A 26 31.85 2.47 -6.43
CA THR A 26 33.00 2.94 -5.67
C THR A 26 32.47 3.87 -4.59
N CYS A 27 32.60 3.44 -3.33
CA CYS A 27 32.26 4.23 -2.16
C CYS A 27 33.10 5.49 -2.08
N ILE A 28 32.47 6.64 -2.21
CA ILE A 28 32.97 7.90 -1.67
C ILE A 28 32.20 8.15 -0.37
N LEU A 29 32.84 7.88 0.75
CA LEU A 29 32.38 8.22 2.08
C LEU A 29 32.34 9.75 2.24
N HIS A 30 31.15 10.33 2.22
CA HIS A 30 30.93 11.66 2.79
C HIS A 30 30.06 11.48 4.05
N PRO A 31 30.48 12.02 5.19
CA PRO A 31 29.65 11.97 6.39
C PRO A 31 28.52 13.00 6.24
N ILE A 32 27.32 12.54 5.98
CA ILE A 32 26.12 13.39 6.10
C ILE A 32 25.66 13.32 7.56
N ASN A 33 26.14 14.23 8.38
CA ASN A 33 25.55 14.56 9.66
C ASN A 33 24.28 15.39 9.43
N SER A 34 23.12 14.76 9.50
CA SER A 34 21.85 15.40 9.84
C SER A 34 20.90 14.40 10.46
N PHE A 35 21.28 13.92 11.63
CA PHE A 35 20.36 13.16 12.48
C PHE A 35 19.43 14.13 13.19
N GLY A 36 18.15 14.18 12.79
CA GLY A 36 17.11 14.66 13.66
C GLY A 36 17.18 13.89 14.99
N ASN A 37 16.87 14.57 16.08
CA ASN A 37 17.03 14.12 17.46
C ASN A 37 16.53 12.66 17.61
N PRO A 38 17.41 11.69 17.96
CA PRO A 38 17.05 10.28 17.99
C PRO A 38 15.91 9.95 18.99
N SER A 39 15.72 10.79 20.02
CA SER A 39 14.63 10.64 20.99
C SER A 39 13.24 10.86 20.40
N PHE A 40 13.11 11.76 19.42
CA PHE A 40 11.83 12.11 18.83
C PHE A 40 11.32 11.04 17.83
N ALA A 41 12.23 10.45 17.05
CA ALA A 41 11.87 9.36 16.13
C ALA A 41 11.43 8.10 16.90
N GLY A 42 12.11 7.79 18.01
CA GLY A 42 11.76 6.68 18.90
C GLY A 42 10.38 6.85 19.55
N ASP A 43 9.97 8.07 19.87
CA ASP A 43 8.61 8.36 20.39
C ASP A 43 7.53 8.05 19.35
N ILE A 44 7.72 8.47 18.09
CA ILE A 44 6.76 8.19 17.01
C ILE A 44 6.67 6.68 16.76
N GLU A 45 7.80 5.98 16.64
CA GLU A 45 7.82 4.53 16.42
C GLU A 45 7.11 3.78 17.56
N THR A 46 7.32 4.19 18.82
CA THR A 46 6.62 3.63 19.98
C THR A 46 5.11 3.78 19.87
N ARG A 47 4.64 4.97 19.51
CA ARG A 47 3.19 5.22 19.32
C ARG A 47 2.59 4.42 18.17
N LEU A 48 3.33 4.23 17.08
CA LEU A 48 2.89 3.38 15.96
C LEU A 48 2.86 1.89 16.36
N LEU A 49 3.79 1.42 17.18
CA LEU A 49 3.78 0.07 17.76
C LEU A 49 2.60 -0.13 18.74
N GLU A 50 2.21 0.90 19.49
CA GLU A 50 1.01 0.85 20.34
C GLU A 50 -0.25 0.66 19.51
N ILE A 51 -0.39 1.36 18.36
CA ILE A 51 -1.51 1.15 17.42
C ILE A 51 -1.51 -0.29 16.89
N GLN A 52 -0.35 -0.82 16.55
CA GLN A 52 -0.21 -2.20 16.09
C GLN A 52 -0.64 -3.22 17.16
N LYS A 53 -0.26 -3.02 18.42
CA LYS A 53 -0.57 -3.92 19.53
C LYS A 53 -1.99 -3.77 20.07
N SER A 54 -2.61 -2.64 19.81
CA SER A 54 -3.94 -2.30 20.36
C SER A 54 -5.02 -3.23 19.82
N ALA A 55 -5.94 -3.62 20.71
CA ALA A 55 -7.21 -4.25 20.32
C ALA A 55 -8.23 -3.26 19.72
N ILE A 56 -7.89 -1.96 19.67
CA ILE A 56 -8.75 -0.92 19.10
C ILE A 56 -8.80 -1.08 17.59
N THR A 57 -9.97 -1.41 17.07
CA THR A 57 -10.22 -1.53 15.62
C THR A 57 -10.40 -0.18 14.93
N GLN A 58 -10.75 0.87 15.70
CA GLN A 58 -11.02 2.22 15.21
C GLN A 58 -10.04 3.26 15.78
N PRO A 59 -8.73 3.17 15.47
CA PRO A 59 -7.78 4.23 15.82
C PRO A 59 -8.14 5.52 15.07
N ASN A 60 -7.72 6.68 15.61
CA ASN A 60 -7.89 7.95 14.93
C ASN A 60 -6.99 8.01 13.69
N LEU A 61 -7.60 7.94 12.51
CA LEU A 61 -6.87 7.94 11.23
C LEU A 61 -6.06 9.24 11.07
N LEU A 62 -6.68 10.40 11.27
CA LEU A 62 -6.01 11.68 11.09
C LEU A 62 -4.75 11.79 11.96
N GLU A 63 -4.87 11.53 13.26
CA GLU A 63 -3.73 11.66 14.18
C GLU A 63 -2.60 10.67 13.80
N THR A 64 -2.95 9.44 13.39
CA THR A 64 -1.94 8.46 12.97
C THR A 64 -1.23 8.89 11.68
N LEU A 65 -1.96 9.40 10.69
CA LEU A 65 -1.38 9.86 9.43
C LEU A 65 -0.50 11.11 9.61
N LEU A 66 -0.86 11.98 10.55
CA LEU A 66 -0.03 13.12 10.95
C LEU A 66 1.28 12.66 11.60
N LEU A 67 1.24 11.64 12.47
CA LEU A 67 2.45 11.04 13.04
C LEU A 67 3.36 10.47 11.94
N VAL A 68 2.80 9.74 10.98
CA VAL A 68 3.56 9.19 9.85
C VAL A 68 4.17 10.31 8.99
N SER A 69 3.41 11.37 8.71
CA SER A 69 3.93 12.56 8.02
C SER A 69 5.08 13.22 8.78
N LYS A 70 4.96 13.33 10.11
CA LYS A 70 6.02 13.87 10.98
C LYS A 70 7.24 12.96 11.04
N HIS A 71 7.05 11.64 10.96
CA HIS A 71 8.15 10.67 10.91
C HIS A 71 8.94 10.77 9.59
N TRP A 72 8.26 11.06 8.48
CA TRP A 72 8.89 11.31 7.20
C TRP A 72 9.62 12.65 7.16
N LYS A 73 8.98 13.72 7.66
CA LYS A 73 9.47 15.10 7.63
C LYS A 73 9.39 15.74 9.04
N PRO A 74 10.42 15.53 9.88
CA PRO A 74 10.40 15.93 11.30
C PRO A 74 10.19 17.43 11.57
N SER A 75 10.60 18.29 10.66
CA SER A 75 10.44 19.75 10.80
C SER A 75 9.02 20.26 10.51
N MET A 76 8.09 19.39 10.09
CA MET A 76 6.75 19.77 9.65
C MET A 76 5.90 20.34 10.79
N ASP A 77 5.20 21.42 10.51
CA ASP A 77 4.13 21.91 11.35
C ASP A 77 2.82 21.16 11.02
N LEU A 78 2.30 20.44 12.01
CA LEU A 78 1.07 19.68 11.88
C LEU A 78 -0.21 20.50 12.05
N SER A 79 -0.12 21.74 12.58
CA SER A 79 -1.29 22.58 12.83
C SER A 79 -2.01 22.95 11.54
N LEU A 80 -1.27 23.33 10.51
CA LEU A 80 -1.83 23.67 9.19
C LEU A 80 -2.54 22.50 8.53
N LEU A 81 -2.02 21.28 8.72
CA LEU A 81 -2.65 20.06 8.17
C LEU A 81 -3.96 19.75 8.92
N LYS A 82 -3.99 19.95 10.22
CA LYS A 82 -5.21 19.80 11.02
C LYS A 82 -6.28 20.83 10.62
N GLU A 83 -5.88 22.08 10.40
CA GLU A 83 -6.77 23.12 9.93
C GLU A 83 -7.37 22.81 8.56
N GLU A 84 -6.56 22.32 7.63
CA GLU A 84 -7.04 21.97 6.29
C GLU A 84 -8.04 20.80 6.34
N MET A 85 -7.76 19.78 7.14
CA MET A 85 -8.71 18.70 7.37
C MET A 85 -9.98 19.13 8.09
N GLU A 86 -9.89 20.12 8.99
CA GLU A 86 -11.07 20.69 9.64
C GLU A 86 -11.93 21.52 8.67
N LYS A 87 -11.33 22.30 7.77
CA LYS A 87 -12.03 23.00 6.68
C LYS A 87 -12.82 22.04 5.82
N LEU A 88 -12.18 20.92 5.38
CA LEU A 88 -12.86 19.85 4.64
C LEU A 88 -14.05 19.28 5.42
N THR A 89 -13.85 18.99 6.70
CA THR A 89 -14.88 18.41 7.57
C THR A 89 -16.07 19.37 7.74
N LEU A 90 -15.81 20.64 7.98
CA LEU A 90 -16.84 21.67 8.14
C LEU A 90 -17.61 21.90 6.83
N ALA A 91 -16.92 21.94 5.69
CA ALA A 91 -17.57 22.08 4.39
C ALA A 91 -18.53 20.92 4.09
N ALA A 92 -18.10 19.67 4.37
CA ALA A 92 -18.95 18.49 4.21
C ALA A 92 -20.13 18.52 5.20
N ARG A 93 -19.87 18.78 6.49
CA ARG A 93 -20.90 18.84 7.53
C ARG A 93 -21.99 19.87 7.22
N LYS A 94 -21.62 21.04 6.70
CA LYS A 94 -22.58 22.10 6.34
C LYS A 94 -23.55 21.68 5.24
N LYS A 95 -23.14 20.78 4.36
CA LYS A 95 -23.93 20.33 3.21
C LYS A 95 -24.74 19.06 3.48
N LEU A 96 -24.25 18.20 4.39
CA LEU A 96 -24.94 16.99 4.78
C LEU A 96 -26.17 17.29 5.63
N LYS A 97 -27.25 16.56 5.37
CA LYS A 97 -28.50 16.59 6.13
C LYS A 97 -28.74 15.21 6.76
N GLU A 98 -29.43 15.18 7.88
CA GLU A 98 -29.72 13.95 8.62
C GLU A 98 -30.50 12.91 7.79
N GLN A 99 -31.30 13.40 6.83
CA GLN A 99 -32.17 12.57 5.98
C GLN A 99 -31.55 12.24 4.61
N ASP A 100 -30.28 12.57 4.38
CA ASP A 100 -29.64 12.34 3.09
C ASP A 100 -29.57 10.84 2.77
N LYS A 101 -29.91 10.49 1.54
CA LYS A 101 -29.70 9.13 1.03
C LYS A 101 -28.22 8.87 0.82
N PRO A 102 -27.79 7.61 0.82
CA PRO A 102 -26.38 7.25 0.60
C PRO A 102 -25.75 7.92 -0.63
N GLU A 103 -26.48 7.98 -1.73
CA GLU A 103 -26.01 8.60 -2.98
C GLU A 103 -25.80 10.11 -2.82
N ASP A 104 -26.65 10.80 -2.03
CA ASP A 104 -26.53 12.22 -1.73
C ASP A 104 -25.33 12.49 -0.84
N ILE A 105 -25.10 11.63 0.17
CA ILE A 105 -23.90 11.68 1.04
C ILE A 105 -22.65 11.59 0.19
N ILE A 106 -22.57 10.60 -0.70
CA ILE A 106 -21.41 10.40 -1.56
C ILE A 106 -21.22 11.58 -2.51
N ARG A 107 -22.32 12.10 -3.08
CA ARG A 107 -22.28 13.30 -3.92
C ARG A 107 -21.75 14.52 -3.15
N VAL A 108 -22.14 14.73 -1.90
CA VAL A 108 -21.62 15.81 -1.05
C VAL A 108 -20.13 15.65 -0.81
N LEU A 109 -19.67 14.45 -0.41
CA LEU A 109 -18.24 14.20 -0.17
C LEU A 109 -17.42 14.46 -1.45
N ARG A 110 -17.85 13.91 -2.57
CA ARG A 110 -17.23 14.07 -3.87
C ARG A 110 -17.16 15.56 -4.29
N THR A 111 -18.26 16.31 -4.14
CA THR A 111 -18.30 17.74 -4.44
C THR A 111 -17.32 18.52 -3.57
N VAL A 112 -17.31 18.27 -2.27
CA VAL A 112 -16.39 18.96 -1.35
C VAL A 112 -14.93 18.62 -1.67
N ILE A 113 -14.61 17.34 -1.78
CA ILE A 113 -13.22 16.90 -1.95
C ILE A 113 -12.68 17.33 -3.34
N HIS A 114 -13.42 17.05 -4.40
CA HIS A 114 -12.89 17.17 -5.75
C HIS A 114 -13.26 18.51 -6.43
N ASP A 115 -14.50 18.99 -6.27
CA ASP A 115 -14.96 20.15 -7.00
C ASP A 115 -14.62 21.46 -6.27
N GLU A 116 -14.79 21.51 -4.94
CA GLU A 116 -14.56 22.73 -4.17
C GLU A 116 -13.13 22.84 -3.68
N MET A 117 -12.53 21.72 -3.16
CA MET A 117 -11.18 21.74 -2.60
C MET A 117 -10.11 21.30 -3.60
N GLY A 118 -10.50 20.79 -4.78
CA GLY A 118 -9.60 20.54 -5.90
C GLY A 118 -8.69 19.32 -5.75
N TYR A 119 -8.99 18.40 -4.83
CA TYR A 119 -8.21 17.16 -4.68
C TYR A 119 -8.42 16.23 -5.86
N GLY A 120 -7.35 15.63 -6.36
CA GLY A 120 -7.42 14.75 -7.51
C GLY A 120 -6.25 13.80 -7.62
N TYR A 121 -6.40 12.85 -8.52
CA TYR A 121 -5.37 11.87 -8.81
C TYR A 121 -4.17 12.51 -9.52
N THR A 122 -2.98 11.98 -9.24
CA THR A 122 -1.74 12.28 -9.97
C THR A 122 -1.23 10.98 -10.61
N ASP A 123 -0.79 11.09 -11.85
CA ASP A 123 -0.11 10.05 -12.62
C ASP A 123 1.41 10.34 -12.75
N GLN A 124 1.91 11.26 -11.94
CA GLN A 124 3.32 11.67 -11.95
C GLN A 124 4.21 10.56 -11.36
N VAL A 125 4.47 9.56 -12.19
CA VAL A 125 5.34 8.41 -11.86
C VAL A 125 6.51 8.35 -12.84
N ASP A 126 7.63 7.76 -12.39
CA ASP A 126 8.77 7.45 -13.25
C ASP A 126 8.46 6.23 -14.15
N GLU A 127 9.43 5.84 -14.99
CA GLU A 127 9.34 4.70 -15.91
C GLU A 127 9.03 3.36 -15.21
N ARG A 128 9.27 3.27 -13.90
CA ARG A 128 9.03 2.09 -13.05
C ARG A 128 7.68 2.15 -12.32
N GLY A 129 6.89 3.22 -12.51
CA GLY A 129 5.66 3.46 -11.78
C GLY A 129 5.86 3.98 -10.35
N VAL A 130 7.07 4.48 -10.02
CA VAL A 130 7.39 5.07 -8.71
C VAL A 130 6.98 6.54 -8.72
N PRO A 131 6.32 7.03 -7.67
CA PRO A 131 5.99 8.45 -7.55
C PRO A 131 7.21 9.37 -7.67
N ILE A 132 7.13 10.35 -8.57
CA ILE A 132 8.21 11.34 -8.76
C ILE A 132 8.37 12.19 -7.49
N ASN A 133 7.25 12.58 -6.88
CA ASN A 133 7.23 13.27 -5.60
C ASN A 133 6.77 12.32 -4.49
N PRO A 134 7.68 11.76 -3.69
CA PRO A 134 7.31 10.82 -2.62
C PRO A 134 6.43 11.46 -1.53
N ASP A 135 6.47 12.79 -1.35
CA ASP A 135 5.62 13.48 -0.38
C ASP A 135 4.12 13.30 -0.71
N GLU A 136 3.77 13.15 -1.99
CA GLU A 136 2.37 12.93 -2.43
C GLU A 136 1.75 11.59 -1.97
N LEU A 137 2.55 10.67 -1.43
CA LEU A 137 2.06 9.45 -0.78
C LEU A 137 1.71 9.65 0.70
N PHE A 138 2.07 10.79 1.27
CA PHE A 138 1.75 11.16 2.65
C PHE A 138 0.60 12.17 2.69
N LEU A 139 -0.07 12.22 3.86
CA LEU A 139 -1.18 13.16 4.05
C LEU A 139 -0.75 14.62 3.80
N HIS A 140 0.44 15.01 4.27
CA HIS A 140 0.93 16.37 4.09
C HIS A 140 1.16 16.74 2.61
N GLY A 141 1.71 15.84 1.82
CA GLY A 141 1.91 16.09 0.40
C GLY A 141 0.59 16.25 -0.34
N LEU A 142 -0.35 15.34 -0.08
CA LEU A 142 -1.71 15.43 -0.63
C LEU A 142 -2.41 16.75 -0.26
N LEU A 143 -2.36 17.16 1.02
CA LEU A 143 -3.00 18.40 1.46
C LEU A 143 -2.34 19.65 0.85
N ASN A 144 -1.03 19.62 0.64
CA ASN A 144 -0.28 20.75 0.07
C ASN A 144 -0.44 20.86 -1.45
N THR A 145 -0.34 19.74 -2.18
CA THR A 145 -0.37 19.74 -3.65
C THR A 145 -1.77 19.56 -4.22
N ARG A 146 -2.70 19.07 -3.40
CA ARG A 146 -4.04 18.61 -3.80
C ARG A 146 -4.00 17.47 -4.81
N LYS A 147 -2.85 16.81 -4.93
CA LYS A 147 -2.61 15.67 -5.80
C LYS A 147 -2.16 14.47 -4.98
N GLY A 148 -2.65 13.30 -5.35
CA GLY A 148 -2.31 12.08 -4.65
C GLY A 148 -2.68 10.81 -5.42
N TYR A 149 -2.37 9.69 -4.80
CA TYR A 149 -2.60 8.35 -5.34
C TYR A 149 -3.85 7.72 -4.73
N CYS A 150 -4.24 6.55 -5.21
CA CYS A 150 -5.46 5.86 -4.76
C CYS A 150 -5.57 5.74 -3.23
N MET A 151 -4.48 5.38 -2.55
CA MET A 151 -4.49 5.19 -1.10
C MET A 151 -4.77 6.49 -0.34
N ASN A 152 -3.98 7.55 -0.56
CA ASN A 152 -4.13 8.75 0.25
C ASN A 152 -5.33 9.62 -0.16
N LEU A 153 -5.80 9.56 -1.40
CA LEU A 153 -7.12 10.09 -1.78
C LEU A 153 -8.24 9.37 -1.02
N SER A 154 -8.19 8.04 -0.95
CA SER A 154 -9.14 7.24 -0.16
C SER A 154 -9.08 7.60 1.32
N LEU A 155 -7.90 7.88 1.87
CA LEU A 155 -7.74 8.25 3.27
C LEU A 155 -8.46 9.58 3.61
N ILE A 156 -8.56 10.56 2.69
CA ILE A 156 -9.38 11.76 2.93
C ILE A 156 -10.85 11.36 3.14
N TYR A 157 -11.41 10.52 2.29
CA TYR A 157 -12.79 10.03 2.45
C TYR A 157 -12.98 9.31 3.80
N LEU A 158 -12.05 8.44 4.16
CA LEU A 158 -12.11 7.66 5.39
C LEU A 158 -11.97 8.52 6.66
N ILE A 159 -11.11 9.55 6.63
CA ILE A 159 -11.00 10.53 7.72
C ILE A 159 -12.32 11.30 7.85
N LEU A 160 -12.88 11.79 6.75
CA LEU A 160 -14.18 12.45 6.77
C LEU A 160 -15.28 11.50 7.26
N GLY A 161 -15.26 10.25 6.80
CA GLY A 161 -16.16 9.20 7.28
C GLY A 161 -16.10 9.05 8.80
N GLN A 162 -14.89 8.92 9.36
CA GLN A 162 -14.69 8.81 10.81
C GLN A 162 -15.15 10.06 11.56
N LYS A 163 -14.83 11.26 11.07
CA LYS A 163 -15.22 12.54 11.71
C LYS A 163 -16.71 12.86 11.61
N LEU A 164 -17.40 12.33 10.61
CA LEU A 164 -18.82 12.60 10.33
C LEU A 164 -19.73 11.42 10.72
N GLY A 165 -19.16 10.30 11.21
CA GLY A 165 -19.93 9.11 11.57
C GLY A 165 -20.54 8.37 10.37
N LEU A 166 -19.91 8.46 9.20
CA LEU A 166 -20.38 7.79 7.97
C LEU A 166 -19.79 6.38 7.85
N PRO A 167 -20.56 5.40 7.38
CA PRO A 167 -20.13 4.00 7.30
C PRO A 167 -19.25 3.76 6.04
N LEU A 168 -18.05 4.36 6.06
CA LEU A 168 -17.06 4.24 5.01
C LEU A 168 -15.96 3.28 5.44
N SER A 169 -15.57 2.38 4.54
CA SER A 169 -14.48 1.42 4.69
C SER A 169 -13.51 1.51 3.53
N GLY A 170 -12.24 1.27 3.78
CA GLY A 170 -11.25 1.08 2.74
C GLY A 170 -11.34 -0.31 2.15
N VAL A 171 -11.11 -0.46 0.86
CA VAL A 171 -11.18 -1.74 0.16
C VAL A 171 -9.90 -1.95 -0.66
N PRO A 172 -9.06 -2.93 -0.31
CA PRO A 172 -7.84 -3.23 -1.02
C PRO A 172 -8.10 -4.08 -2.27
N LEU A 173 -7.28 -3.84 -3.29
CA LEU A 173 -7.18 -4.62 -4.52
C LEU A 173 -5.70 -4.83 -4.86
N PRO A 174 -5.35 -5.76 -5.75
CA PRO A 174 -4.00 -5.81 -6.29
C PRO A 174 -3.59 -4.46 -6.89
N ASN A 175 -2.55 -3.83 -6.35
CA ASN A 175 -2.03 -2.52 -6.76
C ASN A 175 -3.05 -1.36 -6.76
N HIS A 176 -4.18 -1.49 -6.06
CA HIS A 176 -5.19 -0.45 -6.00
C HIS A 176 -5.91 -0.41 -4.65
N PHE A 177 -6.56 0.72 -4.37
CA PHE A 177 -7.33 0.94 -3.15
C PHE A 177 -8.46 1.92 -3.43
N PHE A 178 -9.67 1.59 -2.99
CA PHE A 178 -10.84 2.44 -3.13
C PHE A 178 -11.64 2.52 -1.82
N VAL A 179 -12.72 3.29 -1.79
CA VAL A 179 -13.60 3.43 -0.63
C VAL A 179 -14.95 2.79 -0.91
N ARG A 180 -15.56 2.22 0.11
CA ARG A 180 -16.91 1.66 0.05
C ARG A 180 -17.78 2.27 1.14
N TYR A 181 -18.94 2.76 0.76
CA TYR A 181 -20.04 3.01 1.66
C TYR A 181 -20.84 1.71 1.80
N GLU A 182 -21.07 1.24 3.03
CA GLU A 182 -21.90 0.06 3.27
C GLU A 182 -22.73 0.25 4.52
N LYS A 183 -24.05 0.23 4.37
CA LYS A 183 -25.01 0.31 5.47
C LYS A 183 -26.25 -0.52 5.11
N GLU A 184 -26.60 -1.46 5.97
CA GLU A 184 -27.71 -2.40 5.73
C GLU A 184 -27.49 -3.12 4.38
N ASP A 185 -28.47 -3.07 3.47
CA ASP A 185 -28.39 -3.72 2.16
C ASP A 185 -27.80 -2.81 1.07
N ILE A 186 -27.38 -1.58 1.42
CA ILE A 186 -26.85 -0.61 0.46
C ILE A 186 -25.33 -0.68 0.46
N ARG A 187 -24.78 -0.94 -0.73
CA ARG A 187 -23.34 -0.95 -0.99
C ARG A 187 -23.03 -0.08 -2.21
N ILE A 188 -22.16 0.93 -2.00
CA ILE A 188 -21.74 1.84 -3.06
C ILE A 188 -20.20 1.96 -3.00
N ASN A 189 -19.53 1.57 -4.08
CA ASN A 189 -18.09 1.75 -4.21
C ASN A 189 -17.80 3.17 -4.73
N ILE A 190 -16.72 3.76 -4.25
CA ILE A 190 -16.30 5.13 -4.53
C ILE A 190 -14.88 5.08 -5.09
N GLU A 191 -14.74 5.27 -6.40
CA GLU A 191 -13.43 5.33 -7.05
C GLU A 191 -12.81 6.72 -6.86
N THR A 192 -11.90 6.80 -5.94
CA THR A 192 -11.33 8.08 -5.50
C THR A 192 -10.39 8.70 -6.53
N THR A 193 -9.77 7.88 -7.38
CA THR A 193 -8.90 8.34 -8.47
C THR A 193 -9.69 8.91 -9.66
N GLU A 194 -10.96 8.53 -9.78
CA GLU A 194 -11.89 9.03 -10.80
C GLU A 194 -12.94 9.97 -10.17
N ARG A 195 -12.48 10.84 -9.24
CA ARG A 195 -13.29 11.90 -8.61
C ARG A 195 -14.55 11.38 -7.92
N GLY A 196 -14.49 10.20 -7.31
CA GLY A 196 -15.57 9.60 -6.53
C GLY A 196 -16.72 9.01 -7.39
N VAL A 197 -16.45 8.63 -8.62
CA VAL A 197 -17.41 7.86 -9.45
C VAL A 197 -17.65 6.49 -8.83
N SER A 198 -18.86 5.98 -8.96
CA SER A 198 -19.23 4.67 -8.42
C SER A 198 -19.25 3.60 -9.49
N TYR A 199 -18.65 2.44 -9.19
CA TYR A 199 -18.64 1.27 -10.04
C TYR A 199 -19.11 0.03 -9.29
N GLN A 200 -19.62 -0.97 -10.01
CA GLN A 200 -19.97 -2.27 -9.46
C GLN A 200 -18.71 -3.08 -9.10
N ASP A 201 -18.81 -4.01 -8.16
CA ASP A 201 -17.70 -4.91 -7.76
C ASP A 201 -17.07 -5.60 -8.98
N SER A 202 -17.89 -6.02 -9.96
CA SER A 202 -17.42 -6.67 -11.18
C SER A 202 -16.49 -5.80 -12.04
N PHE A 203 -16.60 -4.47 -11.97
CA PHE A 203 -15.65 -3.55 -12.64
C PHE A 203 -14.26 -3.70 -12.03
N TYR A 204 -14.17 -3.66 -10.71
CA TYR A 204 -12.90 -3.77 -9.98
C TYR A 204 -12.27 -5.15 -10.17
N GLN A 205 -13.07 -6.21 -10.11
CA GLN A 205 -12.60 -7.57 -10.34
C GLN A 205 -11.95 -7.74 -11.71
N ARG A 206 -12.58 -7.22 -12.77
CA ARG A 206 -12.02 -7.28 -14.13
C ARG A 206 -10.81 -6.38 -14.33
N ARG A 207 -10.87 -5.15 -13.82
CA ARG A 207 -9.81 -4.15 -14.05
C ARG A 207 -8.53 -4.46 -13.30
N PHE A 208 -8.61 -4.98 -12.09
CA PHE A 208 -7.48 -5.19 -11.18
C PHE A 208 -7.15 -6.67 -10.94
N GLY A 209 -7.75 -7.58 -11.71
CA GLY A 209 -7.44 -9.01 -11.64
C GLY A 209 -7.84 -9.67 -10.32
N ALA A 210 -8.77 -9.08 -9.56
CA ALA A 210 -9.28 -9.64 -8.32
C ALA A 210 -10.30 -10.75 -8.63
N SER A 211 -9.82 -11.91 -9.11
CA SER A 211 -10.68 -13.08 -9.33
C SER A 211 -11.35 -13.53 -8.04
N GLU A 212 -12.46 -14.28 -8.13
CA GLU A 212 -13.14 -14.81 -6.94
C GLU A 212 -12.22 -15.66 -6.05
N LYS A 213 -11.20 -16.28 -6.62
CA LYS A 213 -10.19 -17.07 -5.89
C LYS A 213 -9.32 -16.19 -4.98
N ILE A 214 -8.99 -14.94 -5.40
CA ILE A 214 -8.10 -14.01 -4.67
C ILE A 214 -8.88 -13.18 -3.64
N THR A 215 -10.19 -13.01 -3.83
CA THR A 215 -11.04 -12.16 -2.98
C THR A 215 -11.32 -12.72 -1.58
N ASN A 216 -10.90 -13.95 -1.27
CA ASN A 216 -11.39 -14.64 -0.08
C ASN A 216 -10.72 -14.25 1.24
N ALA A 217 -9.51 -13.69 1.23
CA ALA A 217 -8.77 -13.44 2.46
C ALA A 217 -8.60 -11.95 2.79
N TYR A 218 -8.29 -11.11 1.79
CA TYR A 218 -7.92 -9.71 1.99
C TYR A 218 -8.52 -8.77 0.94
N PHE A 219 -8.38 -9.08 -0.36
CA PHE A 219 -8.89 -8.22 -1.42
C PHE A 219 -10.42 -8.17 -1.44
N MET A 220 -10.98 -7.04 -1.87
CA MET A 220 -12.42 -6.76 -1.92
C MET A 220 -13.13 -6.77 -0.56
N LYS A 221 -12.40 -6.89 0.56
CA LYS A 221 -12.96 -6.83 1.93
C LYS A 221 -13.02 -5.40 2.43
N ASN A 222 -14.03 -5.11 3.23
CA ASN A 222 -14.08 -3.87 3.98
C ASN A 222 -13.06 -3.92 5.12
N LEU A 223 -12.10 -3.02 5.09
CA LEU A 223 -11.12 -2.87 6.14
C LEU A 223 -11.65 -1.90 7.21
N ASP A 224 -11.47 -2.24 8.47
CA ASP A 224 -11.62 -1.27 9.56
C ASP A 224 -10.49 -0.22 9.54
N ALA A 225 -10.54 0.78 10.42
CA ALA A 225 -9.54 1.84 10.43
C ALA A 225 -8.13 1.32 10.72
N ARG A 226 -7.99 0.33 11.62
CA ARG A 226 -6.69 -0.29 11.95
C ARG A 226 -6.14 -1.07 10.76
N GLN A 227 -6.96 -1.87 10.11
CA GLN A 227 -6.58 -2.60 8.91
C GLN A 227 -6.24 -1.67 7.73
N THR A 228 -6.97 -0.55 7.59
CA THR A 228 -6.66 0.52 6.63
C THR A 228 -5.29 1.12 6.88
N LEU A 229 -4.93 1.38 8.15
CA LEU A 229 -3.57 1.82 8.50
C LEU A 229 -2.53 0.77 8.15
N GLY A 230 -2.83 -0.52 8.35
CA GLY A 230 -1.95 -1.61 7.92
C GLY A 230 -1.68 -1.58 6.41
N ALA A 231 -2.69 -1.36 5.58
CA ALA A 231 -2.53 -1.19 4.14
C ALA A 231 -1.71 0.06 3.79
N TYR A 232 -1.97 1.18 4.47
CA TYR A 232 -1.18 2.41 4.31
C TYR A 232 0.29 2.24 4.70
N PHE A 233 0.58 1.54 5.79
CA PHE A 233 1.96 1.26 6.22
C PHE A 233 2.74 0.44 5.19
N SER A 234 2.09 -0.42 4.42
CA SER A 234 2.75 -1.11 3.29
C SER A 234 3.26 -0.11 2.27
N ASN A 235 2.44 0.86 1.86
CA ASN A 235 2.84 1.89 0.91
C ASN A 235 3.95 2.79 1.48
N VAL A 236 3.84 3.21 2.74
CA VAL A 236 4.88 3.99 3.43
C VAL A 236 6.20 3.23 3.48
N GLY A 237 6.16 1.94 3.78
CA GLY A 237 7.35 1.07 3.77
C GLY A 237 8.05 1.08 2.41
N MET A 238 7.30 0.97 1.32
CA MET A 238 7.86 1.01 -0.03
C MET A 238 8.45 2.38 -0.38
N VAL A 239 7.83 3.48 0.06
CA VAL A 239 8.43 4.81 -0.12
C VAL A 239 9.78 4.92 0.59
N TYR A 240 9.88 4.45 1.82
CA TYR A 240 11.16 4.43 2.54
C TYR A 240 12.20 3.56 1.84
N TYR A 241 11.79 2.39 1.33
CA TYR A 241 12.68 1.49 0.59
C TYR A 241 13.22 2.15 -0.68
N GLN A 242 12.35 2.73 -1.50
CA GLN A 242 12.73 3.45 -2.73
C GLN A 242 13.64 4.65 -2.46
N ASN A 243 13.54 5.25 -1.27
CA ASN A 243 14.41 6.33 -0.81
C ASN A 243 15.62 5.84 -0.01
N GLN A 244 16.04 4.58 -0.21
CA GLN A 244 17.26 3.99 0.35
C GLN A 244 17.31 4.02 1.89
N LYS A 245 16.17 3.82 2.54
CA LYS A 245 16.01 3.73 4.01
C LYS A 245 15.42 2.37 4.41
N PRO A 246 16.16 1.27 4.18
CA PRO A 246 15.63 -0.09 4.31
C PRO A 246 15.19 -0.45 5.75
N GLU A 247 15.83 0.09 6.78
CA GLU A 247 15.45 -0.16 8.18
C GLU A 247 14.06 0.40 8.47
N ARG A 248 13.77 1.62 7.98
CA ARG A 248 12.44 2.22 8.10
C ARG A 248 11.41 1.50 7.23
N ALA A 249 11.81 1.04 6.05
CA ALA A 249 10.96 0.20 5.21
C ALA A 249 10.54 -1.07 5.93
N ILE A 250 11.50 -1.81 6.52
CA ILE A 250 11.24 -3.01 7.31
C ILE A 250 10.33 -2.69 8.50
N PHE A 251 10.54 -1.57 9.20
CA PHE A 251 9.69 -1.15 10.30
C PHE A 251 8.22 -1.03 9.87
N TYR A 252 7.93 -0.24 8.83
CA TYR A 252 6.57 -0.03 8.35
C TYR A 252 5.94 -1.28 7.74
N LEU A 253 6.69 -2.06 6.97
CA LEU A 253 6.21 -3.33 6.42
C LEU A 253 5.93 -4.35 7.53
N SER A 254 6.72 -4.35 8.61
CA SER A 254 6.46 -5.21 9.77
C SER A 254 5.18 -4.80 10.51
N LEU A 255 4.89 -3.50 10.65
CA LEU A 255 3.60 -3.02 11.15
C LEU A 255 2.46 -3.49 10.24
N SER A 256 2.62 -3.33 8.93
CA SER A 256 1.64 -3.76 7.93
C SER A 256 1.32 -5.24 8.04
N THR A 257 2.34 -6.11 7.98
CA THR A 257 2.17 -7.57 8.04
C THR A 257 1.65 -8.08 9.37
N SER A 258 1.90 -7.35 10.45
CA SER A 258 1.35 -7.68 11.76
C SER A 258 -0.14 -7.33 11.89
N ILE A 259 -0.56 -6.22 11.28
CA ILE A 259 -1.97 -5.80 11.26
C ILE A 259 -2.76 -6.61 10.23
N ASN A 260 -2.21 -6.79 9.04
CA ASN A 260 -2.81 -7.51 7.90
C ASN A 260 -1.90 -8.69 7.48
N PRO A 261 -1.89 -9.80 8.23
CA PRO A 261 -1.00 -10.94 7.92
C PRO A 261 -1.27 -11.57 6.54
N GLN A 262 -2.47 -11.36 5.99
CA GLN A 262 -2.90 -11.84 4.69
C GLN A 262 -2.62 -10.85 3.54
N SER A 263 -1.98 -9.71 3.81
CA SER A 263 -1.56 -8.78 2.77
C SER A 263 -0.39 -9.37 1.98
N ILE A 264 -0.69 -9.87 0.80
CA ILE A 264 0.28 -10.52 -0.10
C ILE A 264 1.38 -9.53 -0.47
N ASP A 265 1.00 -8.31 -0.84
CA ASP A 265 1.94 -7.26 -1.24
C ASP A 265 2.91 -6.90 -0.11
N ALA A 266 2.42 -6.72 1.12
CA ALA A 266 3.27 -6.40 2.27
C ALA A 266 4.23 -7.55 2.62
N GLN A 267 3.76 -8.81 2.54
CA GLN A 267 4.60 -9.98 2.77
C GLN A 267 5.68 -10.11 1.69
N ASN A 268 5.33 -9.95 0.42
CA ASN A 268 6.28 -10.00 -0.69
C ASN A 268 7.32 -8.88 -0.61
N ASN A 269 6.89 -7.65 -0.33
CA ASN A 269 7.80 -6.52 -0.21
C ASN A 269 8.81 -6.72 0.92
N LEU A 270 8.37 -7.23 2.07
CA LEU A 270 9.26 -7.54 3.19
C LEU A 270 10.21 -8.69 2.83
N ALA A 271 9.74 -9.71 2.14
CA ALA A 271 10.55 -10.81 1.64
C ALA A 271 11.63 -10.33 0.65
N ASN A 272 11.27 -9.47 -0.29
CA ASN A 272 12.21 -8.90 -1.26
C ASN A 272 13.34 -8.14 -0.55
N ILE A 273 13.02 -7.29 0.43
CA ILE A 273 14.03 -6.55 1.19
C ILE A 273 14.95 -7.50 1.97
N TYR A 274 14.42 -8.56 2.59
CA TYR A 274 15.25 -9.55 3.27
C TYR A 274 16.13 -10.35 2.31
N SER A 275 15.65 -10.67 1.11
CA SER A 275 16.45 -11.30 0.06
C SER A 275 17.64 -10.43 -0.31
N GLU A 276 17.44 -9.17 -0.59
CA GLU A 276 18.50 -8.22 -0.94
C GLU A 276 19.50 -7.99 0.21
N GLN A 277 19.05 -8.11 1.47
CA GLN A 277 19.92 -8.08 2.64
C GLN A 277 20.67 -9.41 2.88
N ASN A 278 20.59 -10.37 1.96
CA ASN A 278 21.18 -11.71 2.09
C ASN A 278 20.68 -12.44 3.36
N LYS A 279 19.37 -12.33 3.65
CA LYS A 279 18.67 -13.01 4.75
C LYS A 279 17.63 -14.00 4.20
N PRO A 280 18.07 -15.06 3.49
CA PRO A 280 17.17 -15.91 2.68
C PRO A 280 16.11 -16.62 3.55
N GLN A 281 16.40 -17.00 4.78
CA GLN A 281 15.44 -17.68 5.67
C GLN A 281 14.27 -16.77 6.03
N LEU A 282 14.52 -15.47 6.24
CA LEU A 282 13.46 -14.48 6.48
C LEU A 282 12.66 -14.22 5.19
N ALA A 283 13.33 -14.12 4.05
CA ALA A 283 12.66 -13.98 2.75
C ALA A 283 11.72 -15.17 2.49
N ILE A 284 12.21 -16.41 2.62
CA ILE A 284 11.41 -17.64 2.46
C ILE A 284 10.20 -17.64 3.40
N LYS A 285 10.39 -17.25 4.66
CA LYS A 285 9.29 -17.16 5.63
C LYS A 285 8.16 -16.24 5.12
N HIS A 286 8.50 -15.04 4.66
CA HIS A 286 7.52 -14.06 4.22
C HIS A 286 6.88 -14.43 2.87
N TYR A 287 7.64 -15.00 1.92
CA TYR A 287 7.05 -15.55 0.69
C TYR A 287 6.05 -16.68 0.99
N ASN A 288 6.37 -17.58 1.92
CA ASN A 288 5.43 -18.64 2.33
C ASN A 288 4.16 -18.07 2.98
N LEU A 289 4.25 -16.96 3.73
CA LEU A 289 3.07 -16.29 4.28
C LEU A 289 2.22 -15.64 3.16
N ALA A 290 2.85 -15.08 2.14
CA ALA A 290 2.14 -14.58 0.95
C ALA A 290 1.43 -15.72 0.21
N LEU A 291 2.10 -16.85 -0.03
CA LEU A 291 1.51 -18.04 -0.67
C LEU A 291 0.42 -18.72 0.17
N LYS A 292 0.44 -18.57 1.49
CA LYS A 292 -0.66 -19.02 2.32
C LYS A 292 -1.95 -18.23 2.07
N ALA A 293 -1.84 -16.94 1.74
CA ALA A 293 -2.97 -16.08 1.40
C ALA A 293 -3.40 -16.27 -0.08
N ASP A 294 -2.44 -16.45 -0.99
CA ASP A 294 -2.68 -16.72 -2.42
C ASP A 294 -1.69 -17.79 -2.92
N PRO A 295 -2.07 -19.07 -2.91
CA PRO A 295 -1.20 -20.16 -3.36
C PRO A 295 -0.84 -20.11 -4.84
N GLU A 296 -1.61 -19.39 -5.65
CA GLU A 296 -1.43 -19.27 -7.09
C GLU A 296 -0.68 -17.97 -7.48
N ASN A 297 -0.10 -17.25 -6.52
CA ASN A 297 0.64 -16.01 -6.81
C ASN A 297 1.95 -16.29 -7.53
N THR A 298 1.93 -16.14 -8.86
CA THR A 298 3.05 -16.47 -9.74
C THR A 298 4.30 -15.66 -9.43
N SER A 299 4.14 -14.37 -9.07
CA SER A 299 5.28 -13.52 -8.71
C SER A 299 5.96 -13.99 -7.43
N THR A 300 5.19 -14.38 -6.42
CA THR A 300 5.72 -14.92 -5.15
C THR A 300 6.41 -16.26 -5.39
N LEU A 301 5.78 -17.19 -6.14
CA LEU A 301 6.37 -18.48 -6.48
C LEU A 301 7.68 -18.33 -7.25
N PHE A 302 7.73 -17.40 -8.21
CA PHE A 302 8.93 -17.11 -8.96
C PHE A 302 10.07 -16.62 -8.08
N ASN A 303 9.81 -15.62 -7.23
CA ASN A 303 10.81 -15.07 -6.31
C ASN A 303 11.29 -16.12 -5.29
N LEU A 304 10.39 -16.95 -4.78
CA LEU A 304 10.74 -18.06 -3.90
C LEU A 304 11.63 -19.08 -4.62
N GLY A 305 11.33 -19.39 -5.90
CA GLY A 305 12.18 -20.23 -6.73
C GLY A 305 13.61 -19.69 -6.90
N LEU A 306 13.75 -18.36 -7.08
CA LEU A 306 15.07 -17.72 -7.15
C LEU A 306 15.85 -17.88 -5.85
N ILE A 307 15.23 -17.66 -4.70
CA ILE A 307 15.87 -17.83 -3.37
C ILE A 307 16.30 -19.29 -3.14
N PHE A 308 15.45 -20.26 -3.52
CA PHE A 308 15.83 -21.66 -3.43
C PHE A 308 17.02 -22.01 -4.33
N MET A 309 17.11 -21.42 -5.52
CA MET A 309 18.25 -21.60 -6.40
C MET A 309 19.52 -21.01 -5.81
N GLU A 310 19.47 -19.79 -5.27
CA GLU A 310 20.60 -19.12 -4.61
C GLU A 310 21.10 -19.87 -3.37
N THR A 311 20.19 -20.51 -2.62
CA THR A 311 20.53 -21.29 -1.42
C THR A 311 20.86 -22.75 -1.71
N GLY A 312 20.96 -23.17 -2.96
CA GLY A 312 21.32 -24.52 -3.38
C GLY A 312 20.19 -25.56 -3.27
N ASN A 313 18.95 -25.13 -2.99
CA ASN A 313 17.79 -26.00 -2.85
C ASN A 313 17.14 -26.27 -4.23
N SER A 314 17.89 -26.88 -5.14
CA SER A 314 17.51 -27.03 -6.55
C SER A 314 16.16 -27.72 -6.78
N THR A 315 15.82 -28.72 -5.97
CA THR A 315 14.52 -29.43 -6.09
C THR A 315 13.34 -28.50 -5.80
N GLN A 316 13.44 -27.68 -4.74
CA GLN A 316 12.39 -26.71 -4.39
C GLN A 316 12.29 -25.58 -5.42
N ALA A 317 13.43 -25.13 -5.96
CA ALA A 317 13.48 -24.15 -7.03
C ALA A 317 12.76 -24.64 -8.30
N ILE A 318 13.07 -25.86 -8.74
CA ILE A 318 12.42 -26.49 -9.90
C ILE A 318 10.90 -26.60 -9.67
N ASN A 319 10.48 -27.06 -8.50
CA ASN A 319 9.05 -27.20 -8.19
C ASN A 319 8.33 -25.84 -8.23
N ALA A 320 8.92 -24.79 -7.66
CA ALA A 320 8.33 -23.45 -7.69
C ALA A 320 8.20 -22.92 -9.13
N PHE A 321 9.23 -23.07 -9.95
CA PHE A 321 9.18 -22.65 -11.36
C PHE A 321 8.22 -23.49 -12.21
N LEU A 322 8.06 -24.78 -11.93
CA LEU A 322 7.07 -25.62 -12.61
C LEU A 322 5.65 -25.17 -12.30
N GLN A 323 5.35 -24.81 -11.05
CA GLN A 323 4.06 -24.25 -10.68
C GLN A 323 3.76 -22.95 -11.44
N VAL A 324 4.72 -22.03 -11.51
CA VAL A 324 4.58 -20.80 -12.33
C VAL A 324 4.29 -21.16 -13.80
N ALA A 325 5.04 -22.08 -14.39
CA ALA A 325 4.86 -22.48 -15.79
C ALA A 325 3.50 -23.12 -16.05
N GLN A 326 2.94 -23.86 -15.08
CA GLN A 326 1.60 -24.47 -15.21
C GLN A 326 0.49 -23.42 -15.12
N MET A 327 0.67 -22.35 -14.34
CA MET A 327 -0.31 -21.27 -14.18
C MET A 327 -0.29 -20.29 -15.36
N ASP A 328 0.89 -20.03 -15.93
CA ASP A 328 1.05 -19.20 -17.13
C ASP A 328 0.71 -19.97 -18.42
N SER A 329 0.54 -21.28 -18.34
CA SER A 329 0.17 -22.11 -19.48
C SER A 329 -1.34 -22.07 -19.76
N GLY A 330 -1.94 -20.92 -19.80
CA GLY A 330 -3.06 -20.62 -20.68
C GLY A 330 -2.63 -20.79 -22.15
N PHE A 331 -1.62 -21.65 -22.35
CA PHE A 331 -1.06 -22.10 -23.61
C PHE A 331 -1.57 -23.49 -23.94
#